data_3f4a2585a7e9dceb63ab2d84bf67c87e
#
_entry.id   3f4a2585a7e9dceb63ab2d84bf67c87e
#
_cell.length_a   1.000
_cell.length_b   1.000
_cell.length_c   1.000
_cell.angle_alpha   90.00
_cell.angle_beta   90.00
_cell.angle_gamma   90.00
#
_symmetry.space_group_name_H-M   'P 1'
#
loop_
_entity.id
_entity.type
_entity.pdbx_description
1 polymer ?
#
loop_
_entity_poly.entity_id
_entity_poly.type
_entity_poly.pdbx_seq_one_letter_code
_entity_poly.pdbx_strand_id
1 'polypeptide(L)'
;MRAELEPLGFKVQWIDMAKAGRAGHLVATKAGKKGSKKLLLIAHLDTVFEADSPFQTFVRNGDKAVGPGAGDDKGGMVVIVSALRAMHAAGTLKDASIEIHMTGDEEDAGDPIEITRAPLIAAGKASDVALDFEGLSIEDGKDMGVIARRSSNSWKLEVSGVTGHSSLIFDSTY
;
A
#
# COMPACT_ATOMS: atom_id res chain seq x y z
N MET A 1 14.68 2.33 -0.52
CA MET A 1 14.09 1.51 -1.59
C MET A 1 14.79 1.71 -2.94
N ARG A 2 14.97 2.94 -3.46
CA ARG A 2 15.69 3.16 -4.75
C ARG A 2 17.06 2.48 -4.78
N ALA A 3 17.89 2.72 -3.76
CA ALA A 3 19.23 2.13 -3.64
C ALA A 3 19.23 0.59 -3.55
N GLU A 4 18.10 -0.02 -3.21
CA GLU A 4 17.93 -1.47 -3.15
C GLU A 4 17.49 -2.09 -4.48
N LEU A 5 16.67 -1.35 -5.24
CA LEU A 5 16.01 -1.88 -6.44
C LEU A 5 16.79 -1.58 -7.73
N GLU A 6 17.42 -0.42 -7.84
CA GLU A 6 18.21 -0.08 -9.05
C GLU A 6 19.35 -1.07 -9.34
N PRO A 7 20.14 -1.54 -8.35
CA PRO A 7 21.16 -2.56 -8.59
C PRO A 7 20.62 -3.91 -9.08
N LEU A 8 19.34 -4.19 -8.82
CA LEU A 8 18.66 -5.40 -9.28
C LEU A 8 18.07 -5.26 -10.70
N GLY A 9 18.31 -4.12 -11.35
CA GLY A 9 17.88 -3.85 -12.72
C GLY A 9 16.50 -3.23 -12.85
N PHE A 10 15.95 -2.69 -11.76
CA PHE A 10 14.68 -1.94 -11.81
C PHE A 10 14.90 -0.48 -12.20
N LYS A 11 14.00 0.05 -13.02
CA LYS A 11 13.84 1.49 -13.22
C LYS A 11 12.89 2.00 -12.14
N VAL A 12 13.39 2.88 -11.26
CA VAL A 12 12.62 3.42 -10.12
C VAL A 12 12.22 4.86 -10.38
N GLN A 13 10.95 5.16 -10.19
CA GLN A 13 10.38 6.50 -10.32
C GLN A 13 9.52 6.85 -9.10
N TRP A 14 9.41 8.15 -8.84
CA TRP A 14 8.50 8.72 -7.86
C TRP A 14 7.33 9.34 -8.60
N ILE A 15 6.11 9.03 -8.18
CA ILE A 15 4.88 9.65 -8.67
C ILE A 15 4.39 10.59 -7.58
N ASP A 16 4.48 11.89 -7.84
CA ASP A 16 4.05 12.93 -6.91
C ASP A 16 2.52 12.96 -6.79
N MET A 17 2.02 12.99 -5.57
CA MET A 17 0.59 13.05 -5.23
C MET A 17 0.22 14.29 -4.40
N ALA A 18 1.03 15.34 -4.43
CA ALA A 18 0.76 16.58 -3.70
C ALA A 18 -0.60 17.20 -4.06
N LYS A 19 -1.07 17.05 -5.30
CA LYS A 19 -2.41 17.50 -5.73
C LYS A 19 -3.56 16.78 -5.03
N ALA A 20 -3.31 15.61 -4.48
CA ALA A 20 -4.27 14.84 -3.69
C ALA A 20 -3.94 14.85 -2.19
N GLY A 21 -3.11 15.81 -1.75
CA GLY A 21 -2.75 15.98 -0.35
C GLY A 21 -1.82 14.90 0.22
N ARG A 22 -1.13 14.14 -0.64
CA ARG A 22 -0.22 13.05 -0.23
C ARG A 22 1.16 13.22 -0.84
N ALA A 23 2.16 12.58 -0.21
CA ALA A 23 3.56 12.69 -0.66
C ALA A 23 3.77 12.05 -2.04
N GLY A 24 3.26 10.85 -2.24
CA GLY A 24 3.36 10.17 -3.53
C GLY A 24 3.69 8.68 -3.41
N HIS A 25 3.93 8.06 -4.56
CA HIS A 25 4.18 6.63 -4.67
C HIS A 25 5.56 6.35 -5.26
N LEU A 26 6.20 5.28 -4.79
CA LEU A 26 7.37 4.72 -5.43
C LEU A 26 6.93 3.60 -6.37
N VAL A 27 7.29 3.71 -7.64
CA VAL A 27 7.02 2.68 -8.64
C VAL A 27 8.34 2.20 -9.21
N ALA A 28 8.52 0.87 -9.27
CA ALA A 28 9.70 0.27 -9.85
C ALA A 28 9.31 -0.78 -10.89
N THR A 29 9.93 -0.72 -12.06
CA THR A 29 9.61 -1.62 -13.17
C THR A 29 10.85 -2.33 -13.69
N LYS A 30 10.69 -3.60 -14.01
CA LYS A 30 11.69 -4.43 -14.65
C LYS A 30 11.04 -5.30 -15.71
N ALA A 31 11.53 -5.17 -16.95
CA ALA A 31 11.13 -6.05 -18.03
C ALA A 31 11.88 -7.39 -17.92
N GLY A 32 11.17 -8.47 -18.09
CA GLY A 32 11.72 -9.80 -18.17
C GLY A 32 11.79 -10.33 -19.59
N LYS A 33 11.82 -11.64 -19.71
CA LYS A 33 11.80 -12.34 -21.00
C LYS A 33 10.46 -12.11 -21.73
N LYS A 34 10.50 -11.96 -23.05
CA LYS A 34 9.28 -11.84 -23.87
C LYS A 34 8.33 -13.02 -23.61
N GLY A 35 7.09 -12.71 -23.28
CA GLY A 35 6.06 -13.70 -22.97
C GLY A 35 6.07 -14.21 -21.52
N SER A 36 6.95 -13.70 -20.64
CA SER A 36 6.84 -13.98 -19.20
C SER A 36 5.59 -13.29 -18.62
N LYS A 37 4.98 -13.94 -17.63
CA LYS A 37 3.90 -13.32 -16.87
C LYS A 37 4.39 -12.08 -16.14
N LYS A 38 3.56 -11.05 -16.13
CA LYS A 38 3.83 -9.81 -15.38
C LYS A 38 3.29 -9.94 -13.95
N LEU A 39 4.18 -9.78 -12.99
CA LEU A 39 3.85 -9.74 -11.57
C LEU A 39 3.75 -8.28 -11.11
N LEU A 40 2.73 -7.98 -10.34
CA LEU A 40 2.61 -6.75 -9.57
C LEU A 40 2.85 -7.08 -8.11
N LEU A 41 3.85 -6.41 -7.49
CA LEU A 41 4.13 -6.51 -6.06
C LEU A 41 3.69 -5.20 -5.42
N ILE A 42 2.90 -5.29 -4.36
CA ILE A 42 2.27 -4.16 -3.70
C ILE A 42 2.76 -4.08 -2.26
N ALA A 43 3.02 -2.89 -1.79
CA ALA A 43 3.33 -2.53 -0.42
C ALA A 43 3.01 -1.04 -0.22
N HIS A 44 3.17 -0.49 1.00
CA HIS A 44 2.99 0.93 1.23
C HIS A 44 4.08 1.58 2.08
N LEU A 45 4.22 2.90 1.94
CA LEU A 45 5.30 3.70 2.53
C LEU A 45 4.83 4.48 3.76
N ASP A 46 3.56 4.81 3.80
CA ASP A 46 2.93 5.57 4.88
C ASP A 46 2.67 4.69 6.11
N THR A 47 2.23 5.32 7.16
CA THR A 47 1.88 4.68 8.43
C THR A 47 0.74 5.45 9.07
N VAL A 48 0.00 4.83 9.98
CA VAL A 48 -1.02 5.50 10.81
C VAL A 48 -0.44 6.57 11.76
N PHE A 49 0.89 6.71 11.82
CA PHE A 49 1.56 7.66 12.71
C PHE A 49 1.92 8.93 11.95
N GLU A 50 1.11 9.97 12.10
CA GLU A 50 1.37 11.29 11.52
C GLU A 50 2.65 11.93 12.09
N ALA A 51 3.14 12.98 11.41
CA ALA A 51 4.42 13.62 11.73
C ALA A 51 4.50 14.19 13.17
N ASP A 52 3.38 14.53 13.77
CA ASP A 52 3.24 15.05 15.15
C ASP A 52 3.07 13.93 16.19
N SER A 53 2.97 12.69 15.77
CA SER A 53 2.89 11.54 16.68
C SER A 53 4.18 11.43 17.52
N PRO A 54 4.10 11.21 18.83
CA PRO A 54 5.27 10.98 19.67
C PRO A 54 5.99 9.66 19.36
N PHE A 55 5.34 8.73 18.65
CA PHE A 55 5.90 7.45 18.26
C PHE A 55 6.63 7.57 16.91
N GLN A 56 7.86 8.14 16.94
CA GLN A 56 8.67 8.37 15.75
C GLN A 56 10.05 7.68 15.81
N THR A 57 10.29 6.88 16.85
CA THR A 57 11.62 6.30 17.08
C THR A 57 11.63 4.80 16.78
N PHE A 58 12.61 4.37 15.98
CA PHE A 58 12.89 2.95 15.80
C PHE A 58 13.81 2.45 16.91
N VAL A 59 13.41 1.37 17.56
CA VAL A 59 14.21 0.71 18.62
C VAL A 59 14.34 -0.78 18.28
N ARG A 60 15.58 -1.27 18.34
CA ARG A 60 15.86 -2.71 18.24
C ARG A 60 16.27 -3.26 19.61
N ASN A 61 15.62 -4.33 20.04
CA ASN A 61 15.94 -5.06 21.26
C ASN A 61 16.07 -6.55 20.93
N GLY A 62 17.30 -7.01 20.74
CA GLY A 62 17.59 -8.38 20.30
C GLY A 62 17.02 -8.67 18.91
N ASP A 63 16.11 -9.62 18.85
CA ASP A 63 15.37 -10.06 17.64
C ASP A 63 14.08 -9.28 17.38
N LYS A 64 13.72 -8.36 18.27
CA LYS A 64 12.52 -7.53 18.14
C LYS A 64 12.87 -6.13 17.65
N ALA A 65 12.03 -5.59 16.80
CA ALA A 65 12.09 -4.22 16.32
C ALA A 65 10.75 -3.52 16.57
N VAL A 66 10.79 -2.30 17.10
CA VAL A 66 9.62 -1.46 17.36
C VAL A 66 9.85 -0.09 16.73
N GLY A 67 8.90 0.39 15.99
CA GLY A 67 8.97 1.71 15.34
C GLY A 67 7.80 1.90 14.38
N PRO A 68 7.53 3.14 13.94
CA PRO A 68 6.45 3.41 13.00
C PRO A 68 6.58 2.59 11.72
N GLY A 69 5.55 1.83 11.40
CA GLY A 69 5.54 0.97 10.21
C GLY A 69 6.54 -0.17 10.23
N ALA A 70 7.08 -0.59 11.38
CA ALA A 70 8.10 -1.65 11.43
C ALA A 70 7.55 -3.01 10.93
N GLY A 71 6.28 -3.32 11.24
CA GLY A 71 5.56 -4.45 10.67
C GLY A 71 4.79 -4.03 9.43
N ASP A 72 3.96 -3.05 9.58
CA ASP A 72 3.02 -2.50 8.63
C ASP A 72 3.51 -1.13 8.11
N ASP A 73 4.11 -1.02 6.91
CA ASP A 73 4.36 -2.15 6.00
C ASP A 73 5.86 -2.27 5.62
N LYS A 74 6.79 -1.73 6.43
CA LYS A 74 8.23 -1.89 6.16
C LYS A 74 8.68 -3.35 6.18
N GLY A 75 7.97 -4.19 6.96
CA GLY A 75 8.17 -5.64 6.96
C GLY A 75 7.92 -6.25 5.59
N GLY A 76 6.79 -5.95 4.97
CA GLY A 76 6.44 -6.39 3.62
C GLY A 76 7.44 -5.89 2.58
N MET A 77 7.84 -4.61 2.66
CA MET A 77 8.88 -4.07 1.77
C MET A 77 10.21 -4.82 1.89
N VAL A 78 10.63 -5.22 3.10
CA VAL A 78 11.85 -6.01 3.32
C VAL A 78 11.71 -7.40 2.72
N VAL A 79 10.55 -8.02 2.83
CA VAL A 79 10.27 -9.33 2.19
C VAL A 79 10.40 -9.23 0.68
N ILE A 80 9.81 -8.21 0.05
CA ILE A 80 9.95 -7.96 -1.39
C ILE A 80 11.44 -7.87 -1.78
N VAL A 81 12.20 -7.00 -1.14
CA VAL A 81 13.62 -6.79 -1.47
C VAL A 81 14.43 -8.07 -1.27
N SER A 82 14.18 -8.79 -0.17
CA SER A 82 14.90 -10.04 0.14
C SER A 82 14.62 -11.12 -0.91
N ALA A 83 13.36 -11.27 -1.32
CA ALA A 83 12.97 -12.21 -2.38
C ALA A 83 13.64 -11.85 -3.71
N LEU A 84 13.63 -10.56 -4.09
CA LEU A 84 14.27 -10.10 -5.33
C LEU A 84 15.78 -10.30 -5.32
N ARG A 85 16.45 -10.06 -4.18
CA ARG A 85 17.89 -10.34 -4.01
C ARG A 85 18.20 -11.83 -4.14
N ALA A 86 17.37 -12.70 -3.54
CA ALA A 86 17.51 -14.14 -3.67
C ALA A 86 17.32 -14.60 -5.14
N MET A 87 16.30 -14.07 -5.83
CA MET A 87 16.08 -14.33 -7.25
C MET A 87 17.24 -13.83 -8.12
N HIS A 88 17.82 -12.68 -7.79
CA HIS A 88 18.98 -12.13 -8.49
C HIS A 88 20.20 -13.05 -8.31
N ALA A 89 20.50 -13.46 -7.10
CA ALA A 89 21.59 -14.37 -6.79
C ALA A 89 21.42 -15.73 -7.48
N ALA A 90 20.19 -16.24 -7.58
CA ALA A 90 19.85 -17.47 -8.28
C ALA A 90 19.82 -17.32 -9.82
N GLY A 91 19.98 -16.10 -10.36
CA GLY A 91 19.93 -15.84 -11.79
C GLY A 91 18.53 -15.90 -12.41
N THR A 92 17.48 -16.06 -11.61
CA THR A 92 16.08 -16.16 -12.09
C THR A 92 15.41 -14.82 -12.31
N LEU A 93 15.86 -13.76 -11.61
CA LEU A 93 15.29 -12.42 -11.72
C LEU A 93 15.39 -11.84 -13.14
N LYS A 94 16.43 -12.20 -13.89
CA LYS A 94 16.66 -11.67 -15.25
C LYS A 94 15.49 -11.93 -16.20
N ASP A 95 14.78 -13.04 -16.03
CA ASP A 95 13.68 -13.46 -16.90
C ASP A 95 12.30 -13.02 -16.38
N ALA A 96 12.21 -12.45 -15.18
CA ALA A 96 10.97 -12.04 -14.56
C ALA A 96 10.55 -10.61 -14.97
N SER A 97 9.29 -10.46 -15.40
CA SER A 97 8.63 -9.17 -15.60
C SER A 97 7.94 -8.75 -14.30
N ILE A 98 8.42 -7.70 -13.68
CA ILE A 98 7.93 -7.28 -12.36
C ILE A 98 7.68 -5.77 -12.35
N GLU A 99 6.54 -5.39 -11.79
CA GLU A 99 6.23 -4.02 -11.42
C GLU A 99 5.97 -3.99 -9.91
N ILE A 100 6.54 -3.01 -9.22
CA ILE A 100 6.40 -2.82 -7.78
C ILE A 100 5.72 -1.49 -7.55
N HIS A 101 4.66 -1.45 -6.78
CA HIS A 101 4.03 -0.24 -6.29
C HIS A 101 4.15 -0.20 -4.77
N MET A 102 4.79 0.87 -4.26
CA MET A 102 4.78 1.22 -2.85
C MET A 102 4.00 2.53 -2.73
N THR A 103 2.74 2.42 -2.32
CA THR A 103 1.84 3.57 -2.21
C THR A 103 2.16 4.40 -0.97
N GLY A 104 1.90 5.68 -0.99
CA GLY A 104 2.11 6.57 0.16
C GLY A 104 0.79 7.16 0.64
N ASP A 105 -0.29 6.39 0.54
CA ASP A 105 -1.65 6.78 0.91
C ASP A 105 -2.54 5.55 1.21
N GLU A 106 -1.94 4.45 1.66
CA GLU A 106 -2.72 3.26 2.00
C GLU A 106 -3.54 3.50 3.25
N GLU A 107 -2.90 4.00 4.29
CA GLU A 107 -3.46 4.23 5.63
C GLU A 107 -4.42 5.43 5.68
N ASP A 108 -4.16 6.43 4.86
CA ASP A 108 -5.03 7.58 4.70
C ASP A 108 -5.04 8.02 3.23
N ALA A 109 -6.11 7.66 2.54
CA ALA A 109 -6.23 7.84 1.10
C ALA A 109 -6.20 9.33 0.72
N GLY A 110 -5.51 9.63 -0.39
CA GLY A 110 -5.54 10.98 -0.97
C GLY A 110 -6.91 11.34 -1.54
N ASP A 111 -7.19 12.63 -1.62
CA ASP A 111 -8.43 13.16 -2.19
C ASP A 111 -8.12 14.05 -3.41
N PRO A 112 -8.68 13.79 -4.60
CA PRO A 112 -9.58 12.67 -4.93
C PRO A 112 -8.88 11.31 -5.02
N ILE A 113 -9.50 10.29 -4.49
CA ILE A 113 -8.96 8.92 -4.46
C ILE A 113 -8.72 8.35 -5.88
N GLU A 114 -9.49 8.78 -6.85
CA GLU A 114 -9.34 8.37 -8.25
C GLU A 114 -7.98 8.80 -8.82
N ILE A 115 -7.41 9.90 -8.34
CA ILE A 115 -6.09 10.36 -8.77
C ILE A 115 -5.01 9.48 -8.15
N THR A 116 -5.08 9.22 -6.86
CA THR A 116 -4.04 8.47 -6.15
C THR A 116 -4.04 6.99 -6.52
N ARG A 117 -5.20 6.40 -6.74
CA ARG A 117 -5.32 4.98 -7.09
C ARG A 117 -5.14 4.68 -8.59
N ALA A 118 -5.18 5.70 -9.46
CA ALA A 118 -5.06 5.49 -10.89
C ALA A 118 -3.80 4.72 -11.34
N PRO A 119 -2.60 5.01 -10.82
CA PRO A 119 -1.39 4.25 -11.19
C PRO A 119 -1.45 2.78 -10.79
N LEU A 120 -1.89 2.49 -9.56
CA LEU A 120 -2.01 1.13 -9.05
C LEU A 120 -3.08 0.33 -9.80
N ILE A 121 -4.24 0.95 -10.09
CA ILE A 121 -5.31 0.34 -10.89
C ILE A 121 -4.81 0.02 -12.30
N ALA A 122 -4.06 0.93 -12.92
CA ALA A 122 -3.50 0.70 -14.24
C ALA A 122 -2.50 -0.47 -14.23
N ALA A 123 -1.63 -0.54 -13.23
CA ALA A 123 -0.69 -1.64 -13.04
C ALA A 123 -1.41 -2.98 -12.81
N GLY A 124 -2.45 -2.99 -11.97
CA GLY A 124 -3.27 -4.18 -11.73
C GLY A 124 -3.92 -4.72 -13.00
N LYS A 125 -4.51 -3.83 -13.83
CA LYS A 125 -5.09 -4.21 -15.13
C LYS A 125 -4.08 -4.73 -16.14
N ALA A 126 -2.82 -4.33 -16.03
CA ALA A 126 -1.74 -4.71 -16.93
C ALA A 126 -0.94 -5.92 -16.44
N SER A 127 -1.24 -6.48 -15.29
CA SER A 127 -0.52 -7.59 -14.66
C SER A 127 -1.32 -8.88 -14.68
N ASP A 128 -0.62 -10.01 -14.75
CA ASP A 128 -1.24 -11.35 -14.70
C ASP A 128 -1.53 -11.81 -13.27
N VAL A 129 -0.72 -11.35 -12.32
CA VAL A 129 -0.82 -11.68 -10.89
C VAL A 129 -0.44 -10.46 -10.07
N ALA A 130 -1.19 -10.18 -9.02
CA ALA A 130 -0.85 -9.20 -7.99
C ALA A 130 -0.62 -9.91 -6.65
N LEU A 131 0.44 -9.52 -5.97
CA LEU A 131 0.78 -9.99 -4.62
C LEU A 131 0.92 -8.77 -3.72
N ASP A 132 0.15 -8.73 -2.66
CA ASP A 132 0.16 -7.70 -1.64
C ASP A 132 0.91 -8.22 -0.42
N PHE A 133 1.86 -7.44 0.10
CA PHE A 133 2.79 -7.85 1.16
C PHE A 133 2.44 -7.18 2.47
N GLU A 134 1.25 -7.40 2.93
CA GLU A 134 0.70 -6.91 4.18
C GLU A 134 0.98 -7.85 5.37
N GLY A 135 0.39 -7.52 6.51
CA GLY A 135 0.46 -8.33 7.71
C GLY A 135 0.00 -9.77 7.48
N LEU A 136 0.81 -10.72 7.95
CA LEU A 136 0.57 -12.15 7.77
C LEU A 136 -0.67 -12.61 8.56
N SER A 137 -1.60 -13.25 7.87
CA SER A 137 -2.71 -13.94 8.51
C SER A 137 -2.27 -15.32 8.99
N ILE A 138 -2.60 -15.64 10.25
CA ILE A 138 -2.30 -16.95 10.85
C ILE A 138 -3.61 -17.61 11.28
N GLU A 139 -3.83 -18.83 10.83
CA GLU A 139 -4.98 -19.64 11.24
C GLU A 139 -4.49 -21.03 11.68
N ASP A 140 -4.88 -21.45 12.87
CA ASP A 140 -4.43 -22.70 13.49
C ASP A 140 -2.90 -22.88 13.50
N GLY A 141 -2.16 -21.78 13.72
CA GLY A 141 -0.70 -21.78 13.76
C GLY A 141 -0.03 -21.93 12.39
N LYS A 142 -0.78 -21.78 11.30
CA LYS A 142 -0.27 -21.84 9.93
C LYS A 142 -0.35 -20.46 9.27
N ASP A 143 0.70 -20.13 8.54
CA ASP A 143 0.75 -18.93 7.69
C ASP A 143 -0.23 -19.09 6.52
N MET A 144 -1.08 -18.08 6.33
CA MET A 144 -2.17 -18.11 5.35
C MET A 144 -1.98 -17.04 4.28
N GLY A 145 -2.09 -17.43 3.02
CA GLY A 145 -2.27 -16.49 1.91
C GLY A 145 -3.76 -16.13 1.77
N VAL A 146 -4.06 -14.83 1.79
CA VAL A 146 -5.43 -14.33 1.61
C VAL A 146 -5.72 -14.19 0.12
N ILE A 147 -6.71 -14.90 -0.39
CA ILE A 147 -7.09 -14.91 -1.82
C ILE A 147 -8.41 -14.19 -2.10
N ALA A 148 -9.12 -13.73 -1.07
CA ALA A 148 -10.37 -12.97 -1.18
C ALA A 148 -10.50 -12.00 0.00
N ARG A 149 -11.03 -10.81 -0.25
CA ARG A 149 -11.24 -9.76 0.75
C ARG A 149 -12.67 -9.24 0.67
N ARG A 150 -13.16 -8.76 1.80
CA ARG A 150 -14.40 -7.98 1.86
C ARG A 150 -14.13 -6.56 1.36
N SER A 151 -15.15 -5.92 0.76
CA SER A 151 -15.11 -4.47 0.54
C SER A 151 -15.26 -3.72 1.87
N SER A 152 -14.62 -2.58 1.98
CA SER A 152 -14.84 -1.60 3.05
C SER A 152 -15.39 -0.33 2.43
N ASN A 153 -16.47 0.20 2.99
CA ASN A 153 -17.11 1.42 2.52
C ASN A 153 -17.49 2.29 3.71
N SER A 154 -17.31 3.59 3.57
CA SER A 154 -17.76 4.59 4.54
C SER A 154 -18.94 5.36 3.97
N TRP A 155 -19.89 5.70 4.82
CA TRP A 155 -21.08 6.45 4.44
C TRP A 155 -21.22 7.63 5.40
N LYS A 156 -21.57 8.79 4.86
CA LYS A 156 -21.92 9.97 5.61
C LYS A 156 -23.35 10.35 5.27
N LEU A 157 -24.22 10.41 6.27
CA LEU A 157 -25.56 10.96 6.15
C LEU A 157 -25.58 12.35 6.79
N GLU A 158 -25.89 13.35 6.00
CA GLU A 158 -26.12 14.72 6.49
C GLU A 158 -27.59 15.07 6.34
N VAL A 159 -28.20 15.47 7.46
CA VAL A 159 -29.59 15.91 7.48
C VAL A 159 -29.60 17.36 7.99
N SER A 160 -30.10 18.26 7.14
CA SER A 160 -30.29 19.66 7.49
C SER A 160 -31.76 19.92 7.84
N GLY A 161 -31.99 20.67 8.88
CA GLY A 161 -33.34 21.03 9.30
C GLY A 161 -33.36 22.27 10.18
N VAL A 162 -34.54 22.74 10.47
CA VAL A 162 -34.77 23.84 11.44
C VAL A 162 -35.11 23.24 12.79
N THR A 163 -34.37 23.63 13.81
CA THR A 163 -34.60 23.14 15.17
C THR A 163 -35.98 23.58 15.67
N GLY A 164 -36.73 22.63 16.18
CA GLY A 164 -38.06 22.90 16.76
C GLY A 164 -38.39 21.98 17.93
N HIS A 165 -39.48 22.27 18.63
CA HIS A 165 -39.93 21.43 19.72
C HIS A 165 -40.61 20.16 19.17
N SER A 166 -40.31 19.01 19.74
CA SER A 166 -40.81 17.70 19.27
C SER A 166 -42.35 17.59 19.21
N SER A 167 -43.08 18.37 19.98
CA SER A 167 -44.53 18.42 19.89
C SER A 167 -45.06 19.22 18.69
N LEU A 168 -44.17 19.96 17.98
CA LEU A 168 -44.50 20.80 16.86
C LEU A 168 -43.88 20.28 15.57
N ILE A 169 -43.81 18.95 15.43
CA ILE A 169 -43.14 18.27 14.36
C ILE A 169 -43.62 18.67 12.95
N PHE A 170 -44.86 19.10 12.80
CA PHE A 170 -45.41 19.56 11.55
C PHE A 170 -45.10 21.03 11.22
N ASP A 171 -44.59 21.78 12.21
CA ASP A 171 -44.23 23.19 12.04
C ASP A 171 -42.71 23.39 11.95
N SER A 172 -41.95 22.29 12.03
CA SER A 172 -40.49 22.26 11.94
C SER A 172 -40.05 21.36 10.78
N THR A 173 -38.96 21.76 10.10
CA THR A 173 -38.34 21.00 9.06
C THR A 173 -37.20 20.18 9.67
N TYR A 174 -37.35 18.90 9.73
CA TYR A 174 -36.32 17.96 10.19
C TYR A 174 -35.66 17.29 8.98
#